data_d7dbdc48a9d87b4ee0ba150477392b1b
#
_entry.id   d7dbdc48a9d87b4ee0ba150477392b1b
#
_cell.length_a   1.000
_cell.length_b   1.000
_cell.length_c   1.000
_cell.angle_alpha   90.00
_cell.angle_beta   90.00
_cell.angle_gamma   90.00
#
_symmetry.space_group_name_H-M   'P 1'
#
loop_
_entity.id
_entity.type
_entity.pdbx_description
1 polymer ?
#
loop_
_entity_poly.entity_id
_entity_poly.type
_entity_poly.pdbx_seq_one_letter_code
_entity_poly.pdbx_strand_id
1 'polypeptide(L)'
;MVGSGMPETYELYQMLKYVKNVVDKYGRSVIVPSELATMITKVNGALDTLDASGFSESEEIIFDVPSELFTYWDTVATAREDYRSKVSFYFSGNTTEYDAGTLSNMIERWLREMKAGMQRAIKIGSHGDGDDGKSGIPPSYFSYNITSWELNGKKNKVGLPLADAKSMSVGRFPLFLEGPTRYLKTIDDEDNAAATMYEKVKTSGLRDEELSMYFVSASLKGQSYDMGRMMAFTPGWLENQSIWMHMSYKYYLELLRGKLFTEFFSEMRGGGTCYCEISNSFSKCSFIHQLNSCLYRNVTIHGSATLWTFFDGMLFFLGKFCFC
;
A
#
# COMPACT_ATOMS: atom_id res chain seq x y z
N MET A 1 9.64 -5.38 16.18
CA MET A 1 9.72 -4.56 14.95
C MET A 1 8.35 -3.99 14.66
N VAL A 2 8.25 -2.71 14.39
CA VAL A 2 7.03 -2.07 13.87
C VAL A 2 7.18 -1.99 12.36
N GLY A 3 6.12 -2.23 11.60
CA GLY A 3 6.20 -2.26 10.14
C GLY A 3 5.01 -1.60 9.47
N SER A 4 5.18 -1.20 8.23
CA SER A 4 4.10 -0.72 7.36
C SER A 4 4.16 -1.40 6.00
N GLY A 5 2.99 -1.51 5.35
CA GLY A 5 2.84 -2.03 4.00
C GLY A 5 2.37 -0.92 3.05
N MET A 6 3.04 -0.77 1.93
CA MET A 6 2.69 0.19 0.88
C MET A 6 1.60 -0.33 -0.09
N PRO A 7 1.48 -1.65 -0.36
CA PRO A 7 0.48 -2.16 -1.30
C PRO A 7 -0.93 -1.70 -1.01
N GLU A 8 -1.28 -1.71 0.26
CA GLU A 8 -2.61 -1.27 0.71
C GLU A 8 -2.79 0.25 0.52
N THR A 9 -1.72 1.01 0.67
CA THR A 9 -1.68 2.44 0.38
C THR A 9 -2.08 2.72 -1.06
N TYR A 10 -1.45 1.99 -1.99
CA TYR A 10 -1.74 2.14 -3.42
C TYR A 10 -3.20 1.77 -3.73
N GLU A 11 -3.72 0.70 -3.11
CA GLU A 11 -5.14 0.33 -3.26
C GLU A 11 -6.08 1.40 -2.70
N LEU A 12 -5.80 1.93 -1.52
CA LEU A 12 -6.62 3.00 -0.92
C LEU A 12 -6.63 4.25 -1.79
N TYR A 13 -5.48 4.64 -2.34
CA TYR A 13 -5.41 5.78 -3.25
C TYR A 13 -6.38 5.61 -4.43
N GLN A 14 -6.40 4.43 -5.06
CA GLN A 14 -7.34 4.13 -6.14
C GLN A 14 -8.81 4.14 -5.68
N MET A 15 -9.08 3.59 -4.51
CA MET A 15 -10.41 3.58 -3.95
C MET A 15 -10.90 5.01 -3.68
N LEU A 16 -10.07 5.88 -3.13
CA LEU A 16 -10.42 7.29 -2.89
C LEU A 16 -10.62 8.07 -4.20
N LYS A 17 -9.80 7.82 -5.22
CA LYS A 17 -10.05 8.39 -6.57
C LYS A 17 -11.42 7.97 -7.09
N TYR A 18 -11.78 6.69 -6.97
CA TYR A 18 -13.09 6.20 -7.38
C TYR A 18 -14.22 6.88 -6.60
N VAL A 19 -14.13 6.96 -5.27
CA VAL A 19 -15.14 7.61 -4.43
C VAL A 19 -15.29 9.08 -4.79
N LYS A 20 -14.17 9.80 -4.98
CA LYS A 20 -14.20 11.19 -5.42
C LYS A 20 -14.96 11.34 -6.74
N ASN A 21 -14.63 10.51 -7.73
CA ASN A 21 -15.30 10.54 -9.03
C ASN A 21 -16.82 10.28 -8.92
N VAL A 22 -17.23 9.38 -8.02
CA VAL A 22 -18.65 9.12 -7.77
C VAL A 22 -19.31 10.32 -7.10
N VAL A 23 -18.69 10.89 -6.08
CA VAL A 23 -19.20 12.09 -5.37
C VAL A 23 -19.35 13.27 -6.34
N ASP A 24 -18.33 13.53 -7.15
CA ASP A 24 -18.33 14.64 -8.14
C ASP A 24 -19.40 14.40 -9.22
N LYS A 25 -19.52 13.16 -9.71
CA LYS A 25 -20.47 12.82 -10.76
C LYS A 25 -21.93 12.99 -10.34
N TYR A 26 -22.26 12.60 -9.12
CA TYR A 26 -23.66 12.57 -8.67
C TYR A 26 -24.04 13.80 -7.86
N GLY A 27 -23.11 14.52 -7.27
CA GLY A 27 -23.34 15.77 -6.53
C GLY A 27 -24.29 15.64 -5.34
N ARG A 28 -24.41 14.43 -4.76
CA ARG A 28 -25.33 14.15 -3.66
C ARG A 28 -24.61 14.16 -2.33
N SER A 29 -25.30 14.64 -1.28
CA SER A 29 -24.82 14.50 0.10
C SER A 29 -24.61 13.05 0.46
N VAL A 30 -23.64 12.79 1.33
CA VAL A 30 -23.30 11.46 1.84
C VAL A 30 -23.52 11.45 3.35
N ILE A 31 -24.32 10.49 3.80
CA ILE A 31 -24.59 10.28 5.21
C ILE A 31 -23.66 9.20 5.75
N VAL A 32 -22.91 9.51 6.79
CA VAL A 32 -21.98 8.58 7.46
C VAL A 32 -22.31 8.45 8.95
N PRO A 33 -21.93 7.34 9.62
CA PRO A 33 -22.02 7.26 11.07
C PRO A 33 -21.25 8.38 11.76
N SER A 34 -21.78 8.89 12.86
CA SER A 34 -21.16 10.00 13.60
C SER A 34 -19.78 9.63 14.17
N GLU A 35 -19.55 8.36 14.47
CA GLU A 35 -18.25 7.85 14.90
C GLU A 35 -17.18 8.02 13.79
N LEU A 36 -17.57 7.72 12.54
CA LEU A 36 -16.70 7.93 11.37
C LEU A 36 -16.47 9.43 11.14
N ALA A 37 -17.54 10.24 11.20
CA ALA A 37 -17.41 11.70 11.08
C ALA A 37 -16.45 12.30 12.10
N THR A 38 -16.50 11.81 13.34
CA THR A 38 -15.57 12.22 14.41
C THR A 38 -14.12 11.90 14.02
N MET A 39 -13.86 10.72 13.46
CA MET A 39 -12.52 10.36 13.03
C MET A 39 -12.07 11.20 11.83
N ILE A 40 -12.92 11.40 10.82
CA ILE A 40 -12.65 12.28 9.67
C ILE A 40 -12.24 13.69 10.15
N THR A 41 -12.96 14.22 11.14
CA THR A 41 -12.63 15.53 11.73
C THR A 41 -11.24 15.55 12.37
N LYS A 42 -10.88 14.49 13.12
CA LYS A 42 -9.56 14.38 13.74
C LYS A 42 -8.44 14.24 12.69
N VAL A 43 -8.66 13.47 11.63
CA VAL A 43 -7.69 13.34 10.54
C VAL A 43 -7.46 14.66 9.83
N ASN A 44 -8.53 15.40 9.49
CA ASN A 44 -8.40 16.71 8.88
C ASN A 44 -7.71 17.72 9.81
N GLY A 45 -8.02 17.70 11.11
CA GLY A 45 -7.34 18.55 12.10
C GLY A 45 -5.84 18.22 12.24
N ALA A 46 -5.47 16.94 12.13
CA ALA A 46 -4.06 16.55 12.11
C ALA A 46 -3.34 17.07 10.85
N LEU A 47 -4.00 17.03 9.69
CA LEU A 47 -3.49 17.62 8.46
C LEU A 47 -3.37 19.15 8.56
N ASP A 48 -4.36 19.83 9.19
CA ASP A 48 -4.29 21.28 9.44
C ASP A 48 -3.06 21.64 10.30
N THR A 49 -2.77 20.81 11.30
CA THR A 49 -1.59 20.98 12.14
C THR A 49 -0.30 20.77 11.37
N LEU A 50 -0.25 19.76 10.50
CA LEU A 50 0.91 19.47 9.64
C LEU A 50 1.15 20.63 8.66
N ASP A 51 0.11 21.13 7.98
CA ASP A 51 0.22 22.26 7.07
C ASP A 51 0.69 23.53 7.81
N ALA A 52 0.15 23.78 9.02
CA ALA A 52 0.53 24.93 9.85
C ALA A 52 1.97 24.83 10.39
N SER A 53 2.56 23.66 10.49
CA SER A 53 3.95 23.47 10.92
C SER A 53 4.98 23.96 9.90
N GLY A 54 4.54 24.20 8.65
CA GLY A 54 5.43 24.55 7.56
C GLY A 54 6.28 23.39 7.07
N PHE A 55 5.91 22.15 7.42
CA PHE A 55 6.60 20.97 6.94
C PHE A 55 6.61 20.95 5.40
N SER A 56 7.80 20.76 4.84
CA SER A 56 7.99 20.56 3.41
C SER A 56 8.84 19.31 3.16
N GLU A 57 8.54 18.61 2.10
CA GLU A 57 9.35 17.45 1.69
C GLU A 57 10.78 17.87 1.39
N SER A 58 11.74 17.19 2.02
CA SER A 58 13.16 17.38 1.72
C SER A 58 13.54 16.74 0.38
N GLU A 59 14.43 17.37 -0.36
CA GLU A 59 15.05 16.72 -1.51
C GLU A 59 16.05 15.64 -1.06
N GLU A 60 16.62 15.77 0.12
CA GLU A 60 17.49 14.78 0.73
C GLU A 60 16.69 13.60 1.27
N ILE A 61 17.29 12.42 1.24
CA ILE A 61 16.72 11.21 1.82
C ILE A 61 17.04 11.22 3.31
N ILE A 62 15.98 11.29 4.11
CA ILE A 62 16.08 11.29 5.57
C ILE A 62 15.45 10.00 6.07
N PHE A 63 16.24 9.18 6.77
CA PHE A 63 15.76 7.95 7.40
C PHE A 63 15.13 8.19 8.77
N ASP A 64 15.51 9.27 9.45
CA ASP A 64 14.84 9.69 10.68
C ASP A 64 13.50 10.33 10.32
N VAL A 65 12.45 9.89 11.02
CA VAL A 65 11.11 10.43 10.79
C VAL A 65 11.05 11.85 11.37
N PRO A 66 10.74 12.87 10.56
CA PRO A 66 10.54 14.23 11.05
C PRO A 66 9.49 14.30 12.16
N SER A 67 9.71 15.17 13.15
CA SER A 67 8.83 15.30 14.32
C SER A 67 7.39 15.66 13.96
N GLU A 68 7.21 16.45 12.91
CA GLU A 68 5.92 16.87 12.38
C GLU A 68 5.14 15.68 11.80
N LEU A 69 5.81 14.83 11.01
CA LEU A 69 5.23 13.61 10.47
C LEU A 69 4.95 12.58 11.57
N PHE A 70 5.84 12.48 12.57
CA PHE A 70 5.60 11.60 13.72
C PHE A 70 4.35 12.05 14.47
N THR A 71 4.20 13.34 14.75
CA THR A 71 3.05 13.92 15.46
C THR A 71 1.75 13.71 14.66
N TYR A 72 1.80 13.94 13.35
CA TYR A 72 0.67 13.65 12.47
C TYR A 72 0.26 12.18 12.54
N TRP A 73 1.21 11.25 12.38
CA TRP A 73 0.94 9.82 12.46
C TRP A 73 0.34 9.41 13.80
N ASP A 74 0.92 9.85 14.90
CA ASP A 74 0.45 9.49 16.24
C ASP A 74 -0.99 9.97 16.45
N THR A 75 -1.30 11.19 16.03
CA THR A 75 -2.66 11.74 16.09
C THR A 75 -3.66 10.94 15.26
N VAL A 76 -3.31 10.60 14.01
CA VAL A 76 -4.17 9.84 13.10
C VAL A 76 -4.32 8.38 13.57
N ALA A 77 -3.23 7.75 14.00
CA ALA A 77 -3.25 6.40 14.53
C ALA A 77 -4.12 6.31 15.80
N THR A 78 -4.01 7.27 16.69
CA THR A 78 -4.85 7.39 17.89
C THR A 78 -6.32 7.59 17.52
N ALA A 79 -6.62 8.46 16.57
CA ALA A 79 -8.00 8.69 16.10
C ALA A 79 -8.62 7.41 15.53
N ARG A 80 -7.82 6.60 14.81
CA ARG A 80 -8.24 5.30 14.29
C ARG A 80 -8.53 4.30 15.41
N GLU A 81 -7.66 4.17 16.40
CA GLU A 81 -7.87 3.23 17.51
C GLU A 81 -9.08 3.66 18.37
N ASP A 82 -9.28 4.96 18.58
CA ASP A 82 -10.49 5.50 19.23
C ASP A 82 -11.76 5.11 18.46
N TYR A 83 -11.73 5.27 17.14
CA TYR A 83 -12.85 4.86 16.27
C TYR A 83 -13.11 3.35 16.40
N ARG A 84 -12.09 2.50 16.22
CA ARG A 84 -12.19 1.05 16.33
C ARG A 84 -12.74 0.60 17.69
N SER A 85 -12.28 1.22 18.75
CA SER A 85 -12.77 0.95 20.11
C SER A 85 -14.27 1.27 20.24
N LYS A 86 -14.73 2.37 19.66
CA LYS A 86 -16.14 2.80 19.72
C LYS A 86 -17.07 1.90 18.92
N VAL A 87 -16.61 1.42 17.75
CA VAL A 87 -17.47 0.65 16.82
C VAL A 87 -17.26 -0.86 16.93
N SER A 88 -16.46 -1.35 17.89
CA SER A 88 -16.09 -2.78 17.98
C SER A 88 -17.28 -3.74 18.11
N PHE A 89 -18.42 -3.29 18.63
CA PHE A 89 -19.61 -4.12 18.80
C PHE A 89 -20.85 -3.55 18.08
N TYR A 90 -21.01 -2.23 18.01
CA TYR A 90 -22.16 -1.58 17.39
C TYR A 90 -21.86 -0.11 17.09
N PHE A 91 -22.71 0.48 16.25
CA PHE A 91 -22.75 1.93 16.01
C PHE A 91 -23.85 2.56 16.85
N SER A 92 -23.67 3.83 17.27
CA SER A 92 -24.68 4.54 18.06
C SER A 92 -26.00 4.76 17.31
N GLY A 93 -25.98 4.66 15.97
CA GLY A 93 -27.12 4.99 15.11
C GLY A 93 -27.19 6.46 14.75
N ASN A 94 -26.41 7.32 15.37
CA ASN A 94 -26.31 8.73 14.99
C ASN A 94 -25.56 8.87 13.66
N THR A 95 -25.96 9.85 12.85
CA THR A 95 -25.38 10.10 11.53
C THR A 95 -24.97 11.55 11.37
N THR A 96 -24.03 11.79 10.48
CA THR A 96 -23.57 13.11 10.05
C THR A 96 -23.64 13.16 8.53
N GLU A 97 -24.16 14.23 7.99
CA GLU A 97 -24.27 14.48 6.56
C GLU A 97 -23.12 15.37 6.10
N TYR A 98 -22.48 14.99 5.01
CA TYR A 98 -21.52 15.81 4.27
C TYR A 98 -22.11 16.17 2.92
N ASP A 99 -22.10 17.45 2.55
CA ASP A 99 -22.37 17.85 1.19
C ASP A 99 -21.27 17.35 0.23
N ALA A 100 -21.63 17.15 -1.04
CA ALA A 100 -20.73 16.58 -2.02
C ALA A 100 -19.45 17.41 -2.23
N GLY A 101 -19.57 18.73 -2.24
CA GLY A 101 -18.42 19.63 -2.44
C GLY A 101 -17.42 19.54 -1.30
N THR A 102 -17.89 19.61 -0.07
CA THR A 102 -17.06 19.46 1.13
C THR A 102 -16.35 18.11 1.15
N LEU A 103 -17.09 17.03 0.88
CA LEU A 103 -16.50 15.69 0.87
C LEU A 103 -15.48 15.53 -0.25
N SER A 104 -15.76 16.00 -1.46
CA SER A 104 -14.84 15.98 -2.59
C SER A 104 -13.54 16.71 -2.28
N ASN A 105 -13.59 17.89 -1.69
CA ASN A 105 -12.41 18.68 -1.30
C ASN A 105 -11.58 17.97 -0.23
N MET A 106 -12.22 17.33 0.76
CA MET A 106 -11.52 16.51 1.75
C MET A 106 -10.78 15.35 1.10
N ILE A 107 -11.46 14.59 0.22
CA ILE A 107 -10.85 13.45 -0.47
C ILE A 107 -9.69 13.91 -1.36
N GLU A 108 -9.82 15.03 -2.05
CA GLU A 108 -8.74 15.60 -2.87
C GLU A 108 -7.51 15.93 -2.03
N ARG A 109 -7.70 16.54 -0.85
CA ARG A 109 -6.62 16.78 0.10
C ARG A 109 -5.95 15.48 0.53
N TRP A 110 -6.72 14.46 0.90
CA TRP A 110 -6.18 13.16 1.29
C TRP A 110 -5.39 12.51 0.16
N LEU A 111 -5.89 12.55 -1.07
CA LEU A 111 -5.19 12.02 -2.25
C LEU A 111 -3.85 12.73 -2.48
N ARG A 112 -3.79 14.05 -2.29
CA ARG A 112 -2.56 14.82 -2.42
C ARG A 112 -1.52 14.36 -1.39
N GLU A 113 -1.92 14.24 -0.12
CA GLU A 113 -1.02 13.79 0.96
C GLU A 113 -0.57 12.34 0.76
N MET A 114 -1.47 11.48 0.32
CA MET A 114 -1.12 10.10 -0.02
C MET A 114 -0.11 10.03 -1.17
N LYS A 115 -0.29 10.86 -2.20
CA LYS A 115 0.66 10.94 -3.33
C LYS A 115 2.04 11.39 -2.87
N ALA A 116 2.12 12.39 -2.01
CA ALA A 116 3.37 12.82 -1.39
C ALA A 116 4.03 11.67 -0.58
N GLY A 117 3.27 10.98 0.26
CA GLY A 117 3.75 9.82 1.01
C GLY A 117 4.24 8.68 0.11
N MET A 118 3.53 8.37 -0.99
CA MET A 118 3.97 7.36 -1.96
C MET A 118 5.30 7.76 -2.63
N GLN A 119 5.46 9.03 -2.99
CA GLN A 119 6.70 9.53 -3.58
C GLN A 119 7.88 9.46 -2.59
N ARG A 120 7.63 9.83 -1.34
CA ARG A 120 8.62 9.68 -0.26
C ARG A 120 9.02 8.22 -0.05
N ALA A 121 8.06 7.30 -0.03
CA ALA A 121 8.30 5.87 0.07
C ALA A 121 9.18 5.33 -1.06
N ILE A 122 8.90 5.72 -2.31
CA ILE A 122 9.72 5.33 -3.46
C ILE A 122 11.14 5.89 -3.31
N LYS A 123 11.27 7.14 -2.89
CA LYS A 123 12.56 7.81 -2.69
C LYS A 123 13.39 7.09 -1.64
N ILE A 124 12.82 6.78 -0.47
CA ILE A 124 13.48 6.05 0.61
C ILE A 124 13.79 4.61 0.17
N GLY A 125 12.85 3.92 -0.44
CA GLY A 125 12.98 2.54 -0.89
C GLY A 125 14.03 2.35 -1.99
N SER A 126 14.30 3.40 -2.76
CA SER A 126 15.25 3.40 -3.87
C SER A 126 16.68 3.68 -3.45
N HIS A 127 16.94 3.97 -2.19
CA HIS A 127 18.25 4.38 -1.71
C HIS A 127 18.86 3.31 -0.80
N GLY A 128 19.96 2.66 -1.18
CA GLY A 128 20.60 1.76 -0.29
C GLY A 128 21.67 0.82 -0.78
N ASP A 129 22.44 0.34 0.18
CA ASP A 129 23.51 -0.63 0.02
C ASP A 129 22.99 -1.94 -0.54
N GLY A 130 23.52 -2.37 -1.66
CA GLY A 130 23.14 -3.62 -2.31
C GLY A 130 21.89 -3.55 -3.18
N ASP A 131 21.29 -2.38 -3.34
CA ASP A 131 20.41 -2.15 -4.48
C ASP A 131 21.31 -2.11 -5.72
N ASP A 132 21.13 -3.05 -6.58
CA ASP A 132 21.77 -3.22 -7.89
C ASP A 132 21.41 -2.06 -8.83
N GLY A 133 21.27 -0.86 -8.31
CA GLY A 133 21.11 0.40 -9.06
C GLY A 133 19.73 0.66 -9.62
N LYS A 134 18.70 0.02 -9.10
CA LYS A 134 17.34 0.09 -9.67
C LYS A 134 16.42 0.99 -8.87
N SER A 135 16.93 2.19 -8.64
CA SER A 135 16.20 3.27 -7.98
C SER A 135 14.84 3.53 -8.65
N GLY A 136 13.82 3.76 -7.85
CA GLY A 136 12.48 4.12 -8.30
C GLY A 136 11.52 2.96 -8.49
N ILE A 137 11.81 1.77 -7.92
CA ILE A 137 10.83 0.70 -7.78
C ILE A 137 10.06 0.92 -6.46
N PRO A 138 8.71 0.95 -6.50
CA PRO A 138 7.91 1.14 -5.30
C PRO A 138 8.12 0.00 -4.31
N PRO A 139 8.50 0.30 -3.05
CA PRO A 139 8.68 -0.71 -2.03
C PRO A 139 7.35 -1.31 -1.60
N SER A 140 7.37 -2.53 -1.06
CA SER A 140 6.19 -3.14 -0.46
C SER A 140 6.14 -2.90 1.04
N TYR A 141 7.27 -2.96 1.73
CA TYR A 141 7.30 -2.93 3.19
C TYR A 141 8.44 -2.08 3.73
N PHE A 142 8.17 -1.48 4.89
CA PHE A 142 9.15 -0.80 5.71
C PHE A 142 9.10 -1.31 7.15
N SER A 143 10.22 -1.21 7.87
CA SER A 143 10.28 -1.35 9.32
C SER A 143 10.56 0.01 9.96
N TYR A 144 10.26 0.12 11.23
CA TYR A 144 10.56 1.32 12.02
C TYR A 144 11.29 0.91 13.29
N ASN A 145 12.40 1.58 13.54
CA ASN A 145 13.16 1.46 14.79
C ASN A 145 12.82 2.63 15.68
N ILE A 146 12.36 2.36 16.89
CA ILE A 146 12.11 3.39 17.90
C ILE A 146 13.46 3.89 18.39
N THR A 147 13.77 5.16 18.14
CA THR A 147 15.05 5.79 18.47
C THR A 147 15.00 6.51 19.81
N SER A 148 13.80 6.98 20.25
CA SER A 148 13.58 7.45 21.62
C SER A 148 12.18 7.13 22.12
N TRP A 149 12.04 6.96 23.43
CA TRP A 149 10.78 6.60 24.07
C TRP A 149 10.77 7.09 25.54
N GLU A 150 9.57 7.22 26.10
CA GLU A 150 9.35 7.58 27.50
C GLU A 150 8.35 6.62 28.15
N LEU A 151 8.58 6.28 29.42
CA LEU A 151 7.60 5.51 30.18
C LEU A 151 6.36 6.38 30.48
N ASN A 152 5.18 5.89 30.15
CA ASN A 152 3.93 6.63 30.36
C ASN A 152 3.26 6.38 31.72
N GLY A 153 3.92 5.66 32.64
CA GLY A 153 3.42 5.32 33.97
C GLY A 153 2.33 4.24 33.99
N LYS A 154 1.87 3.77 32.85
CA LYS A 154 0.87 2.69 32.74
C LYS A 154 1.55 1.33 32.67
N LYS A 155 0.78 0.28 32.96
CA LYS A 155 1.21 -1.11 32.82
C LYS A 155 0.23 -1.87 31.92
N ASN A 156 0.74 -2.85 31.22
CA ASN A 156 -0.09 -3.78 30.45
C ASN A 156 -0.77 -4.80 31.38
N LYS A 157 -1.58 -5.70 30.80
CA LYS A 157 -2.36 -6.72 31.55
C LYS A 157 -1.50 -7.70 32.35
N VAL A 158 -0.20 -7.83 32.00
CA VAL A 158 0.75 -8.72 32.73
C VAL A 158 1.71 -7.94 33.63
N GLY A 159 1.45 -6.64 33.86
CA GLY A 159 2.21 -5.82 34.81
C GLY A 159 3.47 -5.17 34.27
N LEU A 160 3.80 -5.33 33.00
CA LEU A 160 4.95 -4.69 32.36
C LEU A 160 4.68 -3.20 32.09
N PRO A 161 5.68 -2.31 32.29
CA PRO A 161 5.51 -0.89 32.02
C PRO A 161 5.26 -0.64 30.52
N LEU A 162 4.44 0.35 30.23
CA LEU A 162 4.20 0.84 28.87
C LEU A 162 5.06 2.08 28.61
N ALA A 163 5.49 2.21 27.37
CA ALA A 163 6.26 3.35 26.90
C ALA A 163 5.61 3.93 25.65
N ASP A 164 5.69 5.25 25.53
CA ASP A 164 5.29 5.99 24.34
C ASP A 164 6.53 6.28 23.51
N ALA A 165 6.51 5.90 22.23
CA ALA A 165 7.55 6.26 21.28
C ALA A 165 7.54 7.79 21.08
N LYS A 166 8.74 8.37 20.95
CA LYS A 166 8.93 9.82 20.70
C LYS A 166 9.60 10.10 19.37
N SER A 167 10.43 9.19 18.89
CA SER A 167 11.03 9.28 17.57
C SER A 167 11.29 7.90 16.99
N MET A 168 11.36 7.84 15.66
CA MET A 168 11.58 6.61 14.92
C MET A 168 12.50 6.87 13.72
N SER A 169 13.19 5.83 13.28
CA SER A 169 13.87 5.80 11.99
C SER A 169 13.29 4.71 11.09
N VAL A 170 13.34 4.92 9.78
CA VAL A 170 12.82 4.00 8.77
C VAL A 170 13.88 2.97 8.41
N GLY A 171 13.50 1.69 8.46
CA GLY A 171 14.28 0.58 7.91
C GLY A 171 13.63 0.06 6.63
N ARG A 172 14.45 -0.28 5.64
CA ARG A 172 13.97 -0.80 4.36
C ARG A 172 13.94 -2.31 4.36
N PHE A 173 13.00 -2.85 3.59
CA PHE A 173 13.00 -4.26 3.24
C PHE A 173 13.41 -4.48 1.79
N PRO A 174 13.87 -5.69 1.44
CA PRO A 174 14.04 -6.08 0.05
C PRO A 174 12.76 -5.88 -0.75
N LEU A 175 12.92 -5.77 -2.07
CA LEU A 175 11.76 -5.62 -2.95
C LEU A 175 10.86 -6.86 -2.90
N PHE A 176 9.56 -6.61 -2.92
CA PHE A 176 8.53 -7.62 -3.14
C PHE A 176 7.70 -7.21 -4.37
N LEU A 177 7.31 -8.19 -5.17
CA LEU A 177 6.56 -7.96 -6.42
C LEU A 177 5.22 -7.25 -6.19
N GLU A 178 4.66 -7.37 -4.98
CA GLU A 178 3.39 -6.74 -4.65
C GLU A 178 3.45 -5.21 -4.69
N GLY A 179 4.56 -4.60 -4.26
CA GLY A 179 4.74 -3.14 -4.27
C GLY A 179 4.55 -2.53 -5.66
N PRO A 180 5.41 -2.85 -6.64
CA PRO A 180 5.28 -2.34 -8.00
C PRO A 180 3.97 -2.78 -8.66
N THR A 181 3.45 -3.98 -8.39
CA THR A 181 2.17 -4.46 -8.92
C THR A 181 1.01 -3.56 -8.49
N ARG A 182 0.95 -3.20 -7.22
CA ARG A 182 -0.13 -2.33 -6.71
C ARG A 182 0.08 -0.88 -7.11
N TYR A 183 1.33 -0.44 -7.17
CA TYR A 183 1.67 0.92 -7.60
C TYR A 183 1.26 1.17 -9.06
N LEU A 184 1.45 0.20 -9.97
CA LEU A 184 1.02 0.31 -11.35
C LEU A 184 -0.45 0.72 -11.50
N LYS A 185 -1.31 0.35 -10.55
CA LYS A 185 -2.72 0.80 -10.53
C LYS A 185 -2.88 2.30 -10.28
N THR A 186 -1.89 2.95 -9.67
CA THR A 186 -1.95 4.38 -9.34
C THR A 186 -1.44 5.27 -10.46
N ILE A 187 -0.78 4.68 -11.46
CA ILE A 187 -0.24 5.39 -12.62
C ILE A 187 -1.40 5.77 -13.54
N ASP A 188 -1.51 7.05 -13.82
CA ASP A 188 -2.38 7.57 -14.87
C ASP A 188 -1.61 7.49 -16.20
N ASP A 189 -2.28 7.24 -17.30
CA ASP A 189 -1.75 6.82 -18.63
C ASP A 189 -0.81 7.85 -19.34
N GLU A 190 -0.41 8.93 -18.66
CA GLU A 190 0.03 10.15 -19.34
C GLU A 190 1.50 10.18 -19.77
N ASP A 191 2.42 9.35 -19.25
CA ASP A 191 3.87 9.58 -19.49
C ASP A 191 4.74 8.34 -19.73
N ASN A 192 4.23 7.26 -20.30
CA ASN A 192 5.01 6.00 -20.39
C ASN A 192 5.51 5.49 -19.02
N ALA A 193 4.92 5.97 -17.94
CA ALA A 193 5.35 5.62 -16.58
C ALA A 193 5.19 4.12 -16.30
N ALA A 194 4.15 3.49 -16.85
CA ALA A 194 3.95 2.05 -16.76
C ALA A 194 5.06 1.27 -17.48
N ALA A 195 5.47 1.70 -18.67
CA ALA A 195 6.56 1.08 -19.43
C ALA A 195 7.91 1.25 -18.71
N THR A 196 8.15 2.44 -18.17
CA THR A 196 9.35 2.71 -17.36
C THR A 196 9.38 1.82 -16.12
N MET A 197 8.24 1.64 -15.45
CA MET A 197 8.14 0.77 -14.28
C MET A 197 8.36 -0.70 -14.65
N TYR A 198 7.78 -1.15 -15.75
CA TYR A 198 8.00 -2.50 -16.28
C TYR A 198 9.50 -2.78 -16.49
N GLU A 199 10.23 -1.91 -17.19
CA GLU A 199 11.66 -2.10 -17.44
C GLU A 199 12.48 -2.11 -16.15
N LYS A 200 12.15 -1.26 -15.17
CA LYS A 200 12.77 -1.29 -13.84
C LYS A 200 12.54 -2.62 -13.13
N VAL A 201 11.31 -3.11 -13.09
CA VAL A 201 10.98 -4.38 -12.43
C VAL A 201 11.64 -5.56 -13.17
N LYS A 202 11.58 -5.56 -14.50
CA LYS A 202 12.19 -6.58 -15.36
C LYS A 202 13.69 -6.74 -15.14
N THR A 203 14.38 -5.62 -14.95
CA THR A 203 15.83 -5.61 -14.70
C THR A 203 16.20 -5.67 -13.23
N SER A 204 15.24 -5.84 -12.30
CA SER A 204 15.47 -5.92 -10.86
C SER A 204 15.72 -7.36 -10.40
N GLY A 205 16.14 -7.52 -9.13
CA GLY A 205 16.25 -8.83 -8.47
C GLY A 205 14.91 -9.55 -8.24
N LEU A 206 13.80 -9.01 -8.77
CA LEU A 206 12.49 -9.65 -8.77
C LEU A 206 12.27 -10.58 -9.97
N ARG A 207 13.17 -10.59 -10.96
CA ARG A 207 13.03 -11.43 -12.15
C ARG A 207 14.06 -12.55 -12.17
N ASP A 208 13.61 -13.76 -12.43
CA ASP A 208 14.45 -14.89 -12.79
C ASP A 208 14.67 -14.86 -14.31
N GLU A 209 15.90 -14.63 -14.73
CA GLU A 209 16.29 -14.54 -16.14
C GLU A 209 16.17 -15.88 -16.88
N GLU A 210 16.51 -16.99 -16.19
CA GLU A 210 16.50 -18.32 -16.79
C GLU A 210 15.07 -18.83 -17.00
N LEU A 211 14.21 -18.64 -16.01
CA LEU A 211 12.82 -19.08 -16.07
C LEU A 211 11.91 -18.03 -16.73
N SER A 212 12.39 -16.79 -16.95
CA SER A 212 11.56 -15.66 -17.38
C SER A 212 10.32 -15.47 -16.51
N MET A 213 10.47 -15.63 -15.20
CA MET A 213 9.41 -15.54 -14.20
C MET A 213 9.76 -14.52 -13.13
N TYR A 214 8.77 -14.14 -12.32
CA TYR A 214 8.95 -13.17 -11.26
C TYR A 214 8.89 -13.81 -9.89
N PHE A 215 9.91 -13.54 -9.07
CA PHE A 215 9.93 -13.87 -7.66
C PHE A 215 8.94 -13.05 -6.86
N VAL A 216 8.38 -13.63 -5.80
CA VAL A 216 7.55 -12.89 -4.84
C VAL A 216 8.36 -11.84 -4.08
N SER A 217 9.64 -12.14 -3.82
CA SER A 217 10.60 -11.21 -3.19
C SER A 217 11.96 -11.29 -3.87
N ALA A 218 12.71 -10.21 -3.83
CA ALA A 218 14.15 -10.22 -4.05
C ALA A 218 14.85 -11.04 -2.95
N SER A 219 16.17 -11.26 -3.08
CA SER A 219 16.93 -12.04 -2.11
C SER A 219 16.82 -11.45 -0.70
N LEU A 220 16.52 -12.32 0.28
CA LEU A 220 16.51 -11.98 1.70
C LEU A 220 17.87 -12.21 2.37
N LYS A 221 18.90 -12.56 1.61
CA LYS A 221 20.24 -12.82 2.14
C LYS A 221 20.81 -11.61 2.84
N GLY A 222 21.30 -11.80 4.06
CA GLY A 222 21.90 -10.71 4.86
C GLY A 222 20.89 -9.83 5.61
N GLN A 223 19.60 -10.09 5.48
CA GLN A 223 18.60 -9.36 6.22
C GLN A 223 18.51 -9.80 7.70
N SER A 224 17.94 -8.93 8.55
CA SER A 224 17.74 -9.22 9.97
C SER A 224 16.69 -10.32 10.19
N TYR A 225 16.94 -11.19 11.17
CA TYR A 225 15.91 -12.15 11.64
C TYR A 225 14.67 -11.50 12.22
N ASP A 226 14.71 -10.19 12.50
CA ASP A 226 13.53 -9.41 12.88
C ASP A 226 12.45 -9.35 11.77
N MET A 227 12.80 -9.67 10.53
CA MET A 227 11.81 -9.88 9.45
C MET A 227 10.87 -11.06 9.73
N GLY A 228 11.17 -11.87 10.75
CA GLY A 228 10.33 -12.97 11.18
C GLY A 228 10.58 -14.27 10.42
N ARG A 229 9.53 -15.09 10.31
CA ARG A 229 9.65 -16.47 9.80
C ARG A 229 10.21 -16.61 8.39
N MET A 230 10.04 -15.59 7.54
CA MET A 230 10.54 -15.65 6.16
C MET A 230 12.06 -15.81 6.10
N MET A 231 12.79 -15.42 7.14
CA MET A 231 14.23 -15.62 7.25
C MET A 231 14.63 -17.08 7.55
N ALA A 232 13.69 -17.90 7.99
CA ALA A 232 13.93 -19.34 8.24
C ALA A 232 13.79 -20.19 6.98
N PHE A 233 13.29 -19.64 5.88
CA PHE A 233 13.08 -20.36 4.63
C PHE A 233 14.29 -20.24 3.71
N THR A 234 14.65 -21.37 3.07
CA THR A 234 15.67 -21.37 2.03
C THR A 234 15.19 -20.64 0.78
N PRO A 235 16.08 -20.01 0.00
CA PRO A 235 15.72 -19.43 -1.29
C PRO A 235 14.94 -20.41 -2.17
N GLY A 236 13.87 -19.94 -2.79
CA GLY A 236 12.94 -20.75 -3.58
C GLY A 236 11.76 -21.32 -2.79
N TRP A 237 11.68 -21.07 -1.47
CA TRP A 237 10.60 -21.58 -0.65
C TRP A 237 9.83 -20.46 0.07
N LEU A 238 8.49 -20.56 0.05
CA LEU A 238 7.53 -19.60 0.61
C LEU A 238 7.85 -18.17 0.19
N GLU A 239 8.05 -17.23 1.10
CA GLU A 239 8.26 -15.81 0.77
C GLU A 239 9.71 -15.46 0.40
N ASN A 240 10.66 -16.43 0.39
CA ASN A 240 12.06 -16.17 0.08
C ASN A 240 12.41 -16.57 -1.35
N GLN A 241 12.46 -15.61 -2.28
CA GLN A 241 12.82 -15.81 -3.69
C GLN A 241 12.05 -16.97 -4.36
N SER A 242 10.79 -17.15 -4.04
CA SER A 242 9.93 -18.14 -4.70
C SER A 242 9.05 -17.50 -5.76
N ILE A 243 8.57 -18.31 -6.69
CA ILE A 243 7.68 -17.87 -7.76
C ILE A 243 6.25 -18.21 -7.37
N TRP A 244 5.44 -17.17 -7.19
CA TRP A 244 4.03 -17.32 -6.87
C TRP A 244 3.17 -16.87 -8.06
N MET A 245 2.63 -17.83 -8.79
CA MET A 245 1.88 -17.55 -10.02
C MET A 245 0.71 -16.58 -9.82
N HIS A 246 0.04 -16.62 -8.68
CA HIS A 246 -1.06 -15.66 -8.42
C HIS A 246 -0.57 -14.20 -8.28
N MET A 247 0.67 -13.97 -7.82
CA MET A 247 1.28 -12.63 -7.82
C MET A 247 1.73 -12.23 -9.22
N SER A 248 2.34 -13.16 -9.97
CA SER A 248 2.73 -12.91 -11.36
C SER A 248 1.51 -12.56 -12.21
N TYR A 249 0.37 -13.25 -12.05
CA TYR A 249 -0.87 -12.93 -12.76
C TYR A 249 -1.41 -11.54 -12.43
N LYS A 250 -1.32 -11.11 -11.17
CA LYS A 250 -1.69 -9.74 -10.80
C LYS A 250 -0.78 -8.73 -11.49
N TYR A 251 0.52 -8.99 -11.52
CA TYR A 251 1.49 -8.14 -12.21
C TYR A 251 1.21 -8.06 -13.73
N TYR A 252 1.01 -9.21 -14.38
CA TYR A 252 0.66 -9.25 -15.80
C TYR A 252 -0.65 -8.54 -16.12
N LEU A 253 -1.63 -8.62 -15.22
CA LEU A 253 -2.89 -7.88 -15.37
C LEU A 253 -2.66 -6.35 -15.37
N GLU A 254 -1.73 -5.86 -14.54
CA GLU A 254 -1.41 -4.43 -14.53
C GLU A 254 -0.65 -4.00 -15.78
N LEU A 255 0.17 -4.87 -16.40
CA LEU A 255 0.75 -4.60 -17.73
C LEU A 255 -0.36 -4.42 -18.78
N LEU A 256 -1.38 -5.28 -18.77
CA LEU A 256 -2.54 -5.13 -19.67
C LEU A 256 -3.30 -3.82 -19.44
N ARG A 257 -3.51 -3.45 -18.18
CA ARG A 257 -4.18 -2.19 -17.82
C ARG A 257 -3.38 -0.98 -18.23
N GLY A 258 -2.05 -1.06 -18.10
CA GLY A 258 -1.10 -0.06 -18.62
C GLY A 258 -0.91 -0.10 -20.14
N LYS A 259 -1.72 -0.87 -20.88
CA LYS A 259 -1.67 -1.03 -22.36
C LYS A 259 -0.33 -1.57 -22.89
N LEU A 260 0.47 -2.20 -22.06
CA LEU A 260 1.75 -2.84 -22.40
C LEU A 260 1.48 -4.24 -22.98
N PHE A 261 0.80 -4.30 -24.12
CA PHE A 261 0.36 -5.56 -24.71
C PHE A 261 1.52 -6.43 -25.20
N THR A 262 2.53 -5.81 -25.79
CA THR A 262 3.72 -6.50 -26.32
C THR A 262 4.49 -7.17 -25.17
N GLU A 263 4.70 -6.42 -24.10
CA GLU A 263 5.39 -6.85 -22.89
C GLU A 263 4.59 -7.97 -22.19
N PHE A 264 3.28 -7.78 -22.05
CA PHE A 264 2.40 -8.80 -21.50
C PHE A 264 2.51 -10.13 -22.25
N PHE A 265 2.39 -10.12 -23.59
CA PHE A 265 2.48 -11.35 -24.38
C PHE A 265 3.89 -11.92 -24.40
N SER A 266 4.93 -11.12 -24.26
CA SER A 266 6.31 -11.58 -24.12
C SER A 266 6.50 -12.33 -22.80
N GLU A 267 6.08 -11.75 -21.68
CA GLU A 267 6.17 -12.37 -20.35
C GLU A 267 5.30 -13.63 -20.23
N MET A 268 4.12 -13.63 -20.83
CA MET A 268 3.25 -14.80 -20.88
C MET A 268 3.85 -15.96 -21.68
N ARG A 269 4.58 -15.66 -22.75
CA ARG A 269 5.28 -16.70 -23.54
C ARG A 269 6.50 -17.23 -22.81
N GLY A 270 7.28 -16.39 -22.15
CA GLY A 270 8.44 -16.78 -21.38
C GLY A 270 8.08 -17.59 -20.15
N GLY A 271 7.36 -16.97 -19.21
CA GLY A 271 7.05 -17.56 -17.91
C GLY A 271 5.79 -18.43 -17.86
N GLY A 272 4.84 -18.21 -18.77
CA GLY A 272 3.56 -18.94 -18.79
C GLY A 272 3.56 -20.24 -19.61
N THR A 273 4.49 -20.42 -20.54
CA THR A 273 4.54 -21.58 -21.45
C THR A 273 4.98 -22.85 -20.75
N CYS A 274 5.79 -22.78 -19.70
CA CYS A 274 6.12 -23.96 -18.89
C CYS A 274 4.89 -24.69 -18.33
N TYR A 275 3.79 -23.98 -18.12
CA TYR A 275 2.52 -24.56 -17.70
C TYR A 275 1.64 -25.04 -18.86
N CYS A 276 1.80 -24.49 -20.04
CA CYS A 276 0.98 -24.83 -21.22
C CYS A 276 1.46 -26.07 -21.96
N GLU A 277 2.73 -26.43 -21.90
CA GLU A 277 3.26 -27.64 -22.55
C GLU A 277 2.97 -28.93 -21.78
N ILE A 278 2.79 -28.85 -20.44
CA ILE A 278 2.49 -30.02 -19.60
C ILE A 278 1.02 -30.45 -19.67
N SER A 279 0.12 -29.58 -20.16
CA SER A 279 -1.31 -29.88 -20.25
C SER A 279 -1.90 -29.56 -21.61
N ASN A 280 -1.76 -30.49 -22.54
CA ASN A 280 -2.13 -30.31 -23.95
C ASN A 280 -3.60 -30.12 -24.27
N SER A 281 -4.50 -29.84 -23.33
CA SER A 281 -5.91 -29.56 -23.64
C SER A 281 -6.72 -28.73 -22.64
N PHE A 282 -6.32 -28.56 -21.39
CA PHE A 282 -7.18 -27.94 -20.37
C PHE A 282 -6.76 -26.52 -19.91
N SER A 283 -5.51 -26.11 -20.11
CA SER A 283 -4.95 -24.92 -19.45
C SER A 283 -5.24 -23.58 -20.14
N LYS A 284 -5.45 -23.57 -21.46
CA LYS A 284 -5.77 -22.31 -22.18
C LYS A 284 -7.10 -21.72 -21.74
N CYS A 285 -8.06 -22.55 -21.39
CA CYS A 285 -9.40 -22.13 -20.95
C CYS A 285 -9.39 -21.60 -19.51
N SER A 286 -8.63 -22.20 -18.62
CA SER A 286 -8.56 -21.84 -17.19
C SER A 286 -7.89 -20.49 -16.95
N PHE A 287 -6.82 -20.17 -17.68
CA PHE A 287 -6.12 -18.90 -17.53
C PHE A 287 -6.94 -17.71 -18.02
N ILE A 288 -7.56 -17.82 -19.19
CA ILE A 288 -8.45 -16.78 -19.73
C ILE A 288 -9.68 -16.60 -18.82
N HIS A 289 -10.20 -17.68 -18.25
CA HIS A 289 -11.31 -17.61 -17.30
C HIS A 289 -10.91 -16.95 -15.98
N GLN A 290 -9.69 -17.20 -15.48
CA GLN A 290 -9.17 -16.51 -14.29
C GLN A 290 -8.87 -15.04 -14.53
N LEU A 291 -8.30 -14.67 -15.67
CA LEU A 291 -8.13 -13.27 -16.08
C LEU A 291 -9.50 -12.58 -16.21
N ASN A 292 -10.45 -13.22 -16.88
CA ASN A 292 -11.80 -12.70 -17.00
C ASN A 292 -12.49 -12.55 -15.63
N SER A 293 -12.35 -13.51 -14.72
CA SER A 293 -12.92 -13.40 -13.38
C SER A 293 -12.27 -12.27 -12.55
N CYS A 294 -10.98 -12.01 -12.74
CA CYS A 294 -10.30 -10.85 -12.14
C CYS A 294 -10.74 -9.53 -12.79
N LEU A 295 -10.96 -9.50 -14.09
CA LEU A 295 -11.47 -8.32 -14.80
C LEU A 295 -12.94 -8.03 -14.41
N TYR A 296 -13.79 -9.04 -14.34
CA TYR A 296 -15.21 -8.89 -14.00
C TYR A 296 -15.46 -8.61 -12.53
N ARG A 297 -14.66 -9.14 -11.59
CA ARG A 297 -14.84 -8.86 -10.14
C ARG A 297 -14.58 -7.41 -9.78
N ASN A 298 -13.83 -6.67 -10.57
CA ASN A 298 -13.61 -5.23 -10.34
C ASN A 298 -14.73 -4.32 -10.90
N VAL A 299 -15.72 -4.87 -11.61
CA VAL A 299 -16.81 -4.08 -12.24
C VAL A 299 -18.15 -4.24 -11.51
N THR A 300 -18.31 -5.26 -10.67
CA THR A 300 -19.60 -5.49 -9.97
C THR A 300 -19.43 -5.28 -8.47
N ILE A 301 -19.46 -4.04 -8.02
CA ILE A 301 -19.67 -3.70 -6.61
C ILE A 301 -21.19 -3.65 -6.40
N HIS A 302 -21.78 -4.72 -5.90
CA HIS A 302 -23.15 -4.71 -5.42
C HIS A 302 -23.26 -3.92 -4.12
N GLY A 303 -24.25 -3.04 -4.09
CA GLY A 303 -24.44 -2.01 -3.10
C GLY A 303 -24.55 -2.45 -1.64
N SER A 304 -24.38 -1.50 -0.77
CA SER A 304 -24.60 -1.40 0.68
C SER A 304 -23.63 -2.10 1.63
N ALA A 305 -23.21 -3.34 1.39
CA ALA A 305 -22.26 -4.03 2.29
C ALA A 305 -20.78 -3.63 2.05
N THR A 306 -20.47 -3.13 0.86
CA THR A 306 -19.12 -2.75 0.45
C THR A 306 -18.66 -1.39 0.98
N LEU A 307 -19.58 -0.49 1.31
CA LEU A 307 -19.21 0.80 1.90
C LEU A 307 -18.61 0.63 3.31
N TRP A 308 -19.07 -0.36 4.07
CA TRP A 308 -18.64 -0.63 5.43
C TRP A 308 -17.23 -1.23 5.50
N THR A 309 -16.95 -2.24 4.67
CA THR A 309 -15.59 -2.79 4.52
C THR A 309 -14.63 -1.80 3.88
N PHE A 310 -15.15 -0.85 3.09
CA PHE A 310 -14.42 0.24 2.49
C PHE A 310 -13.90 1.21 3.56
N PHE A 311 -14.75 1.69 4.46
CA PHE A 311 -14.35 2.63 5.50
C PHE A 311 -13.45 1.98 6.55
N ASP A 312 -13.65 0.72 6.88
CA ASP A 312 -12.76 -0.03 7.79
C ASP A 312 -11.36 -0.22 7.17
N GLY A 313 -11.29 -0.52 5.87
CA GLY A 313 -10.04 -0.53 5.10
C GLY A 313 -9.37 0.85 5.04
N MET A 314 -10.11 1.90 4.70
CA MET A 314 -9.64 3.29 4.66
C MET A 314 -9.00 3.70 6.00
N LEU A 315 -9.59 3.27 7.12
CA LEU A 315 -9.17 3.60 8.47
C LEU A 315 -7.87 2.90 8.88
N PHE A 316 -7.71 1.66 8.46
CA PHE A 316 -6.47 0.90 8.69
C PHE A 316 -5.26 1.61 8.04
N PHE A 317 -5.50 2.34 6.96
CA PHE A 317 -4.45 2.92 6.11
C PHE A 317 -4.10 4.35 6.45
N LEU A 318 -5.03 5.21 6.80
CA LEU A 318 -4.73 6.59 7.20
C LEU A 318 -3.75 6.67 8.37
N GLY A 319 -3.76 5.68 9.28
CA GLY A 319 -2.80 5.58 10.38
C GLY A 319 -1.42 5.02 10.01
N LYS A 320 -1.27 4.37 8.85
CA LYS A 320 0.02 3.79 8.41
C LYS A 320 0.85 4.71 7.52
N PHE A 321 0.26 5.82 7.05
CA PHE A 321 0.81 6.66 5.98
C PHE A 321 1.92 7.62 6.35
N CYS A 322 2.20 7.79 7.61
CA CYS A 322 3.00 8.91 8.05
C CYS A 322 4.50 8.74 7.98
N PHE A 323 4.98 7.53 7.77
CA PHE A 323 6.41 7.25 7.81
C PHE A 323 7.05 7.00 6.45
N CYS A 324 6.25 6.83 5.41
CA CYS A 324 6.80 6.73 4.04
C CYS A 324 6.57 7.96 3.24
#